data_d3cc3480ff77d85ede00aed8d37fbf5e
#
_entry.id   d3cc3480ff77d85ede00aed8d37fbf5e
#
_cell.length_a   1.000
_cell.length_b   1.000
_cell.length_c   1.000
_cell.angle_alpha   90.00
_cell.angle_beta   90.00
_cell.angle_gamma   90.00
#
_symmetry.space_group_name_H-M   'P 1'
#
loop_
_entity.id
_entity.type
_entity.pdbx_description
1 polymer ?
#
loop_
_entity_poly.entity_id
_entity_poly.type
_entity_poly.pdbx_seq_one_letter_code
_entity_poly.pdbx_strand_id
1 'polypeptide(L)'
;MRRLVTCALVLACLPAHGAVPWLEGGHTKARVLGVNYPDDSVFQASAGEWASDQGADLRLKFAASGSRFGLKADYQVQALFGDSLEFPAQTQGLLLTTPAVPDDDRRWWDLTDTISDNDSRAVVQRLDRLHLDSRGDRAVVRFGRQAVTWGNGLIYTPMDFFNPFDPAAVDTEYTFGDDMLYGQYLLDSGSDWQFVSVQRRD
;
A
#
# COMPACT_ATOMS: atom_id res chain seq x y z
N MET A 1 -24.00 27.53 14.36
CA MET A 1 -24.22 27.09 12.95
C MET A 1 -23.13 26.04 12.67
N ARG A 2 -23.51 24.79 12.43
CA ARG A 2 -22.55 23.75 12.08
C ARG A 2 -21.95 24.10 10.71
N ARG A 3 -20.68 24.50 10.68
CA ARG A 3 -19.96 24.63 9.42
C ARG A 3 -19.68 23.21 8.89
N LEU A 4 -20.11 22.93 7.67
CA LEU A 4 -19.86 21.68 6.98
C LEU A 4 -18.34 21.60 6.65
N VAL A 5 -17.72 20.54 7.08
CA VAL A 5 -16.37 20.16 6.60
C VAL A 5 -16.54 19.79 5.12
N THR A 6 -16.00 20.62 4.24
CA THR A 6 -16.03 20.33 2.80
C THR A 6 -14.74 19.58 2.46
N CYS A 7 -14.86 18.29 2.18
CA CYS A 7 -13.78 17.46 1.69
C CYS A 7 -14.00 17.24 0.19
N ALA A 8 -13.07 17.71 -0.65
CA ALA A 8 -13.09 17.44 -2.08
C ALA A 8 -11.96 16.48 -2.43
N LEU A 9 -12.31 15.26 -2.86
CA LEU A 9 -11.38 14.27 -3.35
C LEU A 9 -11.48 14.19 -4.88
N VAL A 10 -10.38 14.48 -5.57
CA VAL A 10 -10.26 14.24 -7.01
C VAL A 10 -9.29 13.07 -7.22
N LEU A 11 -9.80 11.95 -7.71
CA LEU A 11 -9.02 10.76 -8.03
C LEU A 11 -8.95 10.61 -9.56
N ALA A 12 -7.75 10.67 -10.13
CA ALA A 12 -7.51 10.32 -11.53
C ALA A 12 -6.66 9.05 -11.58
N CYS A 13 -7.16 8.01 -12.24
CA CYS A 13 -6.46 6.75 -12.45
C CYS A 13 -6.33 6.52 -13.97
N LEU A 14 -5.10 6.41 -14.46
CA LEU A 14 -4.81 6.08 -15.83
C LEU A 14 -4.20 4.68 -15.89
N PRO A 15 -4.84 3.72 -16.59
CA PRO A 15 -4.26 2.40 -16.79
C PRO A 15 -3.06 2.47 -17.75
N ALA A 16 -1.92 1.91 -17.36
CA ALA A 16 -0.78 1.72 -18.24
C ALA A 16 -0.82 0.30 -18.83
N HIS A 17 -0.99 0.18 -20.13
CA HIS A 17 -0.88 -1.07 -20.85
C HIS A 17 0.43 -1.07 -21.64
N GLY A 18 1.33 -2.01 -21.33
CA GLY A 18 2.61 -2.14 -22.01
C GLY A 18 2.60 -3.21 -23.09
N ALA A 19 3.26 -2.93 -24.21
CA ALA A 19 3.52 -3.93 -25.27
C ALA A 19 4.74 -4.83 -24.94
N VAL A 20 5.27 -4.76 -23.73
CA VAL A 20 6.47 -5.47 -23.29
C VAL A 20 6.05 -6.77 -22.61
N PRO A 21 6.55 -7.94 -23.01
CA PRO A 21 6.04 -9.24 -22.54
C PRO A 21 6.15 -9.47 -21.02
N TRP A 22 7.05 -8.75 -20.34
CA TRP A 22 7.28 -8.85 -18.91
C TRP A 22 6.62 -7.72 -18.09
N LEU A 23 5.97 -6.73 -18.75
CA LEU A 23 5.19 -5.68 -18.11
C LEU A 23 3.71 -6.09 -18.12
N GLU A 24 3.17 -6.54 -16.97
CA GLU A 24 1.76 -6.91 -16.82
C GLU A 24 0.82 -5.70 -16.87
N GLY A 25 1.34 -4.52 -16.54
CA GLY A 25 0.57 -3.28 -16.50
C GLY A 25 1.02 -2.34 -15.40
N GLY A 26 0.15 -1.44 -15.03
CA GLY A 26 0.38 -0.47 -13.98
C GLY A 26 -0.74 0.55 -13.92
N HIS A 27 -0.60 1.51 -13.01
CA HIS A 27 -1.51 2.64 -12.91
C HIS A 27 -0.78 3.89 -12.40
N THR A 28 -1.38 5.01 -12.68
CA THR A 28 -1.03 6.28 -12.05
C THR A 28 -2.28 6.82 -11.38
N LYS A 29 -2.16 7.19 -10.11
CA LYS A 29 -3.23 7.83 -9.33
C LYS A 29 -2.74 9.21 -8.90
N ALA A 30 -3.64 10.18 -8.91
CA ALA A 30 -3.41 11.48 -8.32
C ALA A 30 -4.60 11.84 -7.42
N ARG A 31 -4.32 12.48 -6.30
CA ARG A 31 -5.34 12.93 -5.36
C ARG A 31 -5.04 14.34 -4.91
N VAL A 32 -6.09 15.08 -4.63
CA VAL A 32 -6.03 16.38 -3.95
C VAL A 32 -7.09 16.36 -2.86
N LEU A 33 -6.71 16.76 -1.67
CA LEU A 33 -7.58 16.84 -0.52
C LEU A 33 -7.48 18.25 0.05
N GLY A 34 -8.63 18.85 0.34
CA GLY A 34 -8.72 20.10 1.10
C GLY A 34 -9.61 19.89 2.32
N VAL A 35 -9.15 20.32 3.47
CA VAL A 35 -9.87 20.19 4.75
C VAL A 35 -9.99 21.55 5.40
N ASN A 36 -11.22 21.91 5.79
CA ASN A 36 -11.47 23.09 6.61
C ASN A 36 -11.70 22.66 8.07
N TYR A 37 -10.88 23.13 8.98
CA TYR A 37 -10.97 22.82 10.40
C TYR A 37 -11.79 23.89 11.13
N PRO A 38 -12.85 23.49 11.89
CA PRO A 38 -13.56 24.40 12.78
C PRO A 38 -12.64 24.93 13.90
N ASP A 39 -13.02 26.09 14.47
CA ASP A 39 -12.25 26.80 15.51
C ASP A 39 -11.97 25.95 16.76
N ASP A 40 -12.81 24.95 17.03
CA ASP A 40 -12.69 24.01 18.17
C ASP A 40 -11.97 22.71 17.81
N SER A 41 -11.43 22.59 16.60
CA SER A 41 -10.66 21.43 16.17
C SER A 41 -9.27 21.37 16.80
N VAL A 42 -8.87 20.19 17.27
CA VAL A 42 -7.52 19.94 17.77
C VAL A 42 -6.43 20.11 16.69
N PHE A 43 -6.83 20.04 15.42
CA PHE A 43 -5.92 20.17 14.27
C PHE A 43 -5.70 21.62 13.85
N GLN A 44 -6.59 22.54 14.24
CA GLN A 44 -6.48 23.95 13.84
C GLN A 44 -5.20 24.62 14.35
N ALA A 45 -4.71 24.18 15.52
CA ALA A 45 -3.46 24.71 16.09
C ALA A 45 -2.23 24.40 15.24
N SER A 46 -2.25 23.28 14.48
CA SER A 46 -1.13 22.84 13.63
C SER A 46 -1.34 23.15 12.16
N ALA A 47 -2.57 23.09 11.66
CA ALA A 47 -2.92 23.24 10.24
C ALA A 47 -3.52 24.60 9.88
N GLY A 48 -3.89 25.41 10.86
CA GLY A 48 -4.71 26.60 10.64
C GLY A 48 -6.17 26.25 10.29
N GLU A 49 -6.89 27.21 9.74
CA GLU A 49 -8.30 27.04 9.36
C GLU A 49 -8.46 26.12 8.13
N TRP A 50 -7.47 26.07 7.27
CA TRP A 50 -7.48 25.31 6.01
C TRP A 50 -6.18 24.57 5.79
N ALA A 51 -6.27 23.28 5.49
CA ALA A 51 -5.15 22.45 5.08
C ALA A 51 -5.40 21.80 3.72
N SER A 52 -4.36 21.59 2.96
CA SER A 52 -4.40 20.94 1.65
C SER A 52 -3.32 19.88 1.51
N ASP A 53 -3.69 18.71 0.96
CA ASP A 53 -2.78 17.61 0.66
C ASP A 53 -2.91 17.18 -0.79
N GLN A 54 -1.79 16.84 -1.38
CA GLN A 54 -1.70 16.34 -2.73
C GLN A 54 -0.90 15.04 -2.71
N GLY A 55 -1.29 14.09 -3.54
CA GLY A 55 -0.57 12.83 -3.67
C GLY A 55 -0.57 12.35 -5.11
N ALA A 56 0.54 11.74 -5.50
CA ALA A 56 0.67 11.02 -6.74
C ALA A 56 1.26 9.64 -6.46
N ASP A 57 0.73 8.63 -7.13
CA ASP A 57 1.18 7.24 -7.06
C ASP A 57 1.38 6.72 -8.48
N LEU A 58 2.54 6.16 -8.75
CA LEU A 58 2.85 5.41 -9.97
C LEU A 58 3.20 3.99 -9.56
N ARG A 59 2.50 3.01 -10.13
CA ARG A 59 2.81 1.58 -9.95
C ARG A 59 3.01 0.91 -11.28
N LEU A 60 4.11 0.16 -11.40
CA LEU A 60 4.44 -0.68 -12.53
C LEU A 60 4.52 -2.13 -12.05
N LYS A 61 3.85 -3.04 -12.75
CA LYS A 61 3.77 -4.46 -12.42
C LYS A 61 4.51 -5.28 -13.45
N PHE A 62 5.48 -6.03 -12.99
CA PHE A 62 6.30 -6.89 -13.82
C PHE A 62 6.10 -8.35 -13.44
N ALA A 63 6.01 -9.22 -14.42
CA ALA A 63 5.99 -10.66 -14.21
C ALA A 63 6.73 -11.40 -15.33
N ALA A 64 7.41 -12.45 -14.94
CA ALA A 64 8.00 -13.42 -15.85
C ALA A 64 7.62 -14.82 -15.36
N SER A 65 7.04 -15.63 -16.22
CA SER A 65 6.55 -16.97 -15.86
C SER A 65 7.05 -18.02 -16.83
N GLY A 66 7.65 -19.08 -16.27
CA GLY A 66 7.94 -20.33 -16.95
C GLY A 66 6.96 -21.44 -16.53
N SER A 67 7.24 -22.68 -16.94
CA SER A 67 6.40 -23.83 -16.63
C SER A 67 6.35 -24.16 -15.12
N ARG A 68 7.45 -23.96 -14.39
CA ARG A 68 7.58 -24.30 -12.97
C ARG A 68 7.92 -23.12 -12.08
N PHE A 69 8.48 -22.06 -12.62
CA PHE A 69 8.93 -20.90 -11.85
C PHE A 69 8.32 -19.63 -12.40
N GLY A 70 8.05 -18.70 -11.51
CA GLY A 70 7.59 -17.37 -11.83
C GLY A 70 8.30 -16.34 -10.95
N LEU A 71 8.52 -15.16 -11.49
CA LEU A 71 9.03 -13.99 -10.79
C LEU A 71 8.01 -12.87 -10.93
N LYS A 72 7.70 -12.20 -9.82
CA LYS A 72 6.86 -11.01 -9.83
C LYS A 72 7.56 -9.87 -9.11
N ALA A 73 7.45 -8.67 -9.69
CA ALA A 73 7.94 -7.44 -9.08
C ALA A 73 6.96 -6.30 -9.35
N ASP A 74 6.50 -5.61 -8.29
CA ASP A 74 5.70 -4.39 -8.40
C ASP A 74 6.55 -3.23 -7.89
N TYR A 75 6.91 -2.32 -8.78
CA TYR A 75 7.62 -1.09 -8.45
C TYR A 75 6.64 0.05 -8.27
N GLN A 76 6.81 0.82 -7.21
CA GLN A 76 5.95 1.93 -6.86
C GLN A 76 6.77 3.18 -6.55
N VAL A 77 6.28 4.32 -7.02
CA VAL A 77 6.74 5.65 -6.60
C VAL A 77 5.55 6.39 -6.03
N GLN A 78 5.71 6.91 -4.82
CA GLN A 78 4.72 7.76 -4.17
C GLN A 78 5.31 9.13 -3.92
N ALA A 79 4.58 10.18 -4.26
CA ALA A 79 4.91 11.56 -3.96
C ALA A 79 3.75 12.17 -3.17
N LEU A 80 4.05 12.69 -2.00
CA LEU A 80 3.11 13.31 -1.08
C LEU A 80 3.56 14.74 -0.83
N PHE A 81 2.60 15.67 -0.88
CA PHE A 81 2.82 17.08 -0.63
C PHE A 81 1.66 17.61 0.20
N GLY A 82 1.95 18.46 1.15
CA GLY A 82 0.88 19.16 1.86
C GLY A 82 1.10 19.34 3.35
N ASP A 83 0.16 20.04 3.93
CA ASP A 83 0.22 20.54 5.31
C ASP A 83 0.15 19.41 6.35
N SER A 84 -0.49 18.27 6.00
CA SER A 84 -0.64 17.16 6.95
C SER A 84 0.68 16.41 7.23
N LEU A 85 1.71 16.56 6.40
CA LEU A 85 3.05 16.01 6.66
C LEU A 85 3.75 16.73 7.82
N GLU A 86 3.41 17.99 8.07
CA GLU A 86 3.94 18.80 9.18
C GLU A 86 3.29 18.47 10.53
N PHE A 87 2.23 17.66 10.54
CA PHE A 87 1.53 17.34 11.77
C PHE A 87 2.39 16.46 12.68
N PRO A 88 2.30 16.68 14.01
CA PRO A 88 2.98 15.82 14.97
C PRO A 88 2.59 14.34 14.76
N ALA A 89 3.55 13.44 14.94
CA ALA A 89 3.34 11.99 14.75
C ALA A 89 2.14 11.44 15.53
N GLN A 90 1.82 12.04 16.70
CA GLN A 90 0.65 11.65 17.51
C GLN A 90 -0.69 11.96 16.85
N THR A 91 -0.73 12.91 15.93
CA THR A 91 -1.96 13.35 15.25
C THR A 91 -2.07 12.78 13.83
N GLN A 92 -0.97 12.34 13.23
CA GLN A 92 -0.96 11.78 11.87
C GLN A 92 -1.89 10.56 11.75
N GLY A 93 -1.92 9.67 12.72
CA GLY A 93 -2.80 8.49 12.74
C GLY A 93 -4.28 8.78 13.01
N LEU A 94 -4.64 9.98 13.47
CA LEU A 94 -6.03 10.38 13.71
C LEU A 94 -6.72 10.98 12.47
N LEU A 95 -5.95 11.43 11.50
CA LEU A 95 -6.47 11.98 10.25
C LEU A 95 -6.81 10.85 9.30
N LEU A 96 -8.09 10.76 8.94
CA LEU A 96 -8.63 9.80 7.96
C LEU A 96 -8.01 9.92 6.56
N THR A 97 -7.01 10.79 6.37
CA THR A 97 -6.61 11.26 5.06
C THR A 97 -5.12 11.28 4.81
N THR A 98 -4.29 11.14 5.86
CA THR A 98 -2.83 11.12 5.69
C THR A 98 -2.40 9.68 5.40
N PRO A 99 -1.98 9.35 4.19
CA PRO A 99 -1.30 8.08 3.98
C PRO A 99 0.01 8.14 4.74
N ALA A 100 0.24 7.15 5.57
CA ALA A 100 1.56 6.96 6.14
C ALA A 100 2.58 6.85 5.00
N VAL A 101 3.70 7.57 5.14
CA VAL A 101 4.84 7.39 4.25
C VAL A 101 5.30 5.94 4.42
N PRO A 102 5.32 5.12 3.36
CA PRO A 102 5.70 3.72 3.52
C PRO A 102 7.17 3.62 3.92
N ASP A 103 7.46 2.78 4.91
CA ASP A 103 8.79 2.40 5.35
C ASP A 103 8.97 0.88 5.36
N ASP A 104 10.19 0.42 5.57
CA ASP A 104 10.54 -0.98 5.73
C ASP A 104 11.18 -1.28 7.10
N ASP A 105 11.00 -0.42 8.09
CA ASP A 105 11.67 -0.51 9.40
C ASP A 105 11.48 -1.86 10.09
N ARG A 106 10.30 -2.45 9.93
CA ARG A 106 9.94 -3.77 10.49
C ARG A 106 10.06 -4.93 9.51
N ARG A 107 10.38 -4.67 8.23
CA ARG A 107 10.51 -5.72 7.22
C ARG A 107 11.90 -6.31 7.18
N TRP A 108 12.03 -7.55 6.75
CA TRP A 108 13.34 -8.20 6.68
C TRP A 108 14.24 -7.56 5.62
N TRP A 109 13.69 -7.29 4.44
CA TRP A 109 14.41 -6.59 3.39
C TRP A 109 14.06 -5.11 3.39
N ASP A 110 15.07 -4.31 3.13
CA ASP A 110 14.90 -2.88 2.88
C ASP A 110 14.76 -2.70 1.35
N LEU A 111 13.53 -2.55 0.89
CA LEU A 111 13.18 -2.37 -0.52
C LEU A 111 12.46 -1.03 -0.76
N THR A 112 12.53 -0.15 0.22
CA THR A 112 11.96 1.19 0.20
C THR A 112 13.09 2.22 0.35
N ASP A 113 13.15 3.18 -0.56
CA ASP A 113 14.13 4.24 -0.56
C ASP A 113 13.43 5.60 -0.60
N THR A 114 13.85 6.50 0.29
CA THR A 114 13.30 7.84 0.40
C THR A 114 14.11 8.79 -0.47
N ILE A 115 13.52 9.21 -1.59
CA ILE A 115 14.16 10.15 -2.53
C ILE A 115 14.21 11.56 -1.95
N SER A 116 13.15 11.96 -1.25
CA SER A 116 13.05 13.28 -0.62
C SER A 116 12.11 13.20 0.56
N ASP A 117 12.52 13.76 1.68
CA ASP A 117 11.73 13.91 2.89
C ASP A 117 12.01 15.28 3.49
N ASN A 118 11.00 16.16 3.46
CA ASN A 118 11.01 17.48 4.05
C ASN A 118 9.66 17.71 4.74
N ASP A 119 9.55 18.74 5.55
CA ASP A 119 8.35 19.02 6.35
C ASP A 119 7.04 18.96 5.57
N SER A 120 7.02 19.41 4.31
CA SER A 120 5.80 19.47 3.48
C SER A 120 5.82 18.56 2.24
N ARG A 121 6.88 17.70 2.11
CA ARG A 121 7.03 16.82 0.95
C ARG A 121 7.74 15.52 1.30
N ALA A 122 7.13 14.40 0.92
CA ALA A 122 7.75 13.09 0.96
C ALA A 122 7.67 12.42 -0.42
N VAL A 123 8.79 11.94 -0.94
CA VAL A 123 8.86 11.16 -2.18
C VAL A 123 9.61 9.87 -1.89
N VAL A 124 8.92 8.76 -2.11
CA VAL A 124 9.40 7.42 -1.78
C VAL A 124 9.28 6.52 -3.00
N GLN A 125 10.28 5.69 -3.24
CA GLN A 125 10.25 4.60 -4.20
C GLN A 125 10.42 3.26 -3.50
N ARG A 126 9.77 2.21 -4.02
CA ARG A 126 9.83 0.88 -3.39
C ARG A 126 9.52 -0.25 -4.34
N LEU A 127 10.00 -1.45 -3.98
CA LEU A 127 9.48 -2.70 -4.51
C LEU A 127 8.43 -3.24 -3.52
N ASP A 128 7.14 -2.98 -3.83
CA ASP A 128 6.01 -3.41 -3.00
C ASP A 128 5.73 -4.92 -3.13
N ARG A 129 6.14 -5.51 -4.24
CA ARG A 129 6.17 -6.95 -4.47
C ARG A 129 7.52 -7.32 -5.07
N LEU A 130 8.11 -8.36 -4.55
CA LEU A 130 9.29 -9.01 -5.12
C LEU A 130 9.33 -10.44 -4.63
N HIS A 131 8.79 -11.38 -5.41
CA HIS A 131 8.78 -12.78 -5.01
C HIS A 131 9.03 -13.72 -6.18
N LEU A 132 9.63 -14.85 -5.84
CA LEU A 132 9.79 -16.02 -6.69
C LEU A 132 8.72 -17.03 -6.30
N ASP A 133 8.02 -17.60 -7.26
CA ASP A 133 7.14 -18.73 -7.07
C ASP A 133 7.65 -19.98 -7.77
N SER A 134 7.44 -21.13 -7.13
CA SER A 134 7.66 -22.46 -7.68
C SER A 134 6.35 -23.22 -7.68
N ARG A 135 5.99 -23.79 -8.82
CA ARG A 135 4.72 -24.49 -9.05
C ARG A 135 4.97 -25.94 -9.41
N GLY A 136 4.43 -26.83 -8.62
CA GLY A 136 4.32 -28.25 -8.92
C GLY A 136 2.86 -28.61 -9.24
N ASP A 137 2.58 -29.90 -9.45
CA ASP A 137 1.25 -30.40 -9.82
C ASP A 137 0.21 -30.14 -8.71
N ARG A 138 0.63 -30.17 -7.43
CA ARG A 138 -0.23 -30.04 -6.26
C ARG A 138 0.29 -29.02 -5.24
N ALA A 139 1.44 -28.44 -5.47
CA ALA A 139 2.06 -27.54 -4.51
C ALA A 139 2.51 -26.25 -5.18
N VAL A 140 2.33 -25.15 -4.46
CA VAL A 140 2.88 -23.83 -4.79
C VAL A 140 3.68 -23.35 -3.60
N VAL A 141 4.88 -22.86 -3.86
CA VAL A 141 5.73 -22.22 -2.85
C VAL A 141 6.12 -20.85 -3.39
N ARG A 142 5.95 -19.81 -2.57
CA ARG A 142 6.39 -18.45 -2.89
C ARG A 142 7.32 -17.94 -1.80
N PHE A 143 8.37 -17.27 -2.22
CA PHE A 143 9.32 -16.67 -1.30
C PHE A 143 9.62 -15.23 -1.73
N GLY A 144 9.50 -14.32 -0.78
CA GLY A 144 9.79 -12.93 -1.01
C GLY A 144 8.70 -11.98 -0.52
N ARG A 145 8.79 -10.71 -0.94
CA ARG A 145 7.80 -9.68 -0.60
C ARG A 145 6.52 -9.90 -1.38
N GLN A 146 5.44 -10.21 -0.66
CA GLN A 146 4.13 -10.50 -1.23
C GLN A 146 3.03 -10.11 -0.24
N ALA A 147 1.79 -9.93 -0.73
CA ALA A 147 0.62 -9.83 0.12
C ALA A 147 -0.18 -11.13 0.04
N VAL A 148 -0.70 -11.55 1.17
CA VAL A 148 -1.64 -12.66 1.29
C VAL A 148 -2.89 -12.15 1.97
N THR A 149 -4.03 -12.30 1.29
CA THR A 149 -5.35 -11.91 1.77
C THR A 149 -6.24 -13.14 1.78
N TRP A 150 -6.82 -13.47 2.92
CA TRP A 150 -7.76 -14.59 3.07
C TRP A 150 -9.22 -14.16 3.19
N GLY A 151 -9.47 -12.86 3.25
CA GLY A 151 -10.80 -12.32 3.49
C GLY A 151 -11.38 -11.59 2.30
N ASN A 152 -12.71 -11.61 2.18
CA ASN A 152 -13.48 -10.89 1.18
C ASN A 152 -14.38 -9.81 1.82
N GLY A 153 -13.99 -9.28 2.98
CA GLY A 153 -14.74 -8.24 3.67
C GLY A 153 -14.63 -6.90 2.94
N LEU A 154 -15.78 -6.20 2.78
CA LEU A 154 -15.87 -4.90 2.11
C LEU A 154 -15.22 -3.76 2.92
N ILE A 155 -15.25 -3.85 4.26
CA ILE A 155 -14.79 -2.77 5.15
C ILE A 155 -13.69 -3.28 6.08
N TYR A 156 -13.84 -4.50 6.59
CA TYR A 156 -12.90 -5.09 7.53
C TYR A 156 -12.77 -6.58 7.25
N THR A 157 -11.55 -7.06 7.17
CA THR A 157 -11.23 -8.45 6.90
C THR A 157 -10.49 -9.04 8.11
N PRO A 158 -11.20 -9.65 9.07
CA PRO A 158 -10.59 -10.18 10.30
C PRO A 158 -9.56 -11.28 10.05
N MET A 159 -9.55 -11.88 8.86
CA MET A 159 -8.61 -12.91 8.45
C MET A 159 -7.29 -12.37 7.88
N ASP A 160 -7.19 -11.05 7.67
CA ASP A 160 -5.94 -10.41 7.22
C ASP A 160 -5.06 -10.09 8.43
N PHE A 161 -4.34 -11.10 8.91
CA PHE A 161 -3.42 -10.98 10.05
C PHE A 161 -2.15 -10.18 9.73
N PHE A 162 -1.82 -10.06 8.44
CA PHE A 162 -0.61 -9.39 7.97
C PHE A 162 -1.02 -8.14 7.19
N ASN A 163 -0.61 -6.97 7.66
CA ASN A 163 -0.93 -5.68 7.06
C ASN A 163 -2.43 -5.50 6.74
N PRO A 164 -3.30 -5.49 7.74
CA PRO A 164 -4.71 -5.19 7.52
C PRO A 164 -4.83 -3.80 6.88
N PHE A 165 -5.86 -3.61 6.06
CA PHE A 165 -6.18 -2.28 5.56
C PHE A 165 -6.44 -1.34 6.73
N ASP A 166 -5.93 -0.12 6.65
CA ASP A 166 -6.37 0.95 7.51
C ASP A 166 -7.86 1.23 7.20
N PRO A 167 -8.79 1.08 8.15
CA PRO A 167 -10.21 1.35 7.93
C PRO A 167 -10.49 2.78 7.46
N ALA A 168 -9.56 3.68 7.71
CA ALA A 168 -9.62 5.08 7.31
C ALA A 168 -8.97 5.35 5.94
N ALA A 169 -8.29 4.37 5.34
CA ALA A 169 -7.65 4.55 4.05
C ALA A 169 -8.69 4.75 2.93
N VAL A 170 -8.47 5.79 2.15
CA VAL A 170 -9.31 6.07 0.96
C VAL A 170 -9.01 5.10 -0.17
N ASP A 171 -7.76 4.62 -0.26
CA ASP A 171 -7.31 3.63 -1.24
C ASP A 171 -7.11 2.26 -0.58
N THR A 172 -8.04 1.35 -0.80
CA THR A 172 -8.03 -0.02 -0.29
C THR A 172 -7.72 -1.06 -1.37
N GLU A 173 -7.28 -0.63 -2.56
CA GLU A 173 -7.00 -1.56 -3.67
C GLU A 173 -5.75 -2.42 -3.42
N TYR A 174 -4.78 -1.88 -2.67
CA TYR A 174 -3.50 -2.55 -2.48
C TYR A 174 -3.09 -2.60 -1.02
N THR A 175 -3.00 -3.80 -0.47
CA THR A 175 -2.34 -4.07 0.81
C THR A 175 -0.83 -4.10 0.60
N PHE A 176 -0.07 -3.49 1.48
CA PHE A 176 1.39 -3.53 1.44
C PHE A 176 1.92 -4.97 1.56
N GLY A 177 2.99 -5.27 0.83
CA GLY A 177 3.66 -6.57 0.92
C GLY A 177 4.46 -6.73 2.20
N ASP A 178 4.53 -7.97 2.69
CA ASP A 178 5.45 -8.43 3.74
C ASP A 178 6.43 -9.46 3.18
N ASP A 179 7.59 -9.57 3.83
CA ASP A 179 8.60 -10.56 3.48
C ASP A 179 8.23 -11.89 4.11
N MET A 180 7.88 -12.87 3.27
CA MET A 180 7.32 -14.14 3.75
C MET A 180 7.64 -15.33 2.86
N LEU A 181 7.55 -16.49 3.49
CA LEU A 181 7.43 -17.77 2.83
C LEU A 181 5.97 -18.21 2.85
N TYR A 182 5.39 -18.44 1.69
CA TYR A 182 4.05 -18.99 1.51
C TYR A 182 4.14 -20.37 0.87
N GLY A 183 3.37 -21.31 1.38
CA GLY A 183 3.21 -22.64 0.82
C GLY A 183 1.74 -23.03 0.72
N GLN A 184 1.34 -23.68 -0.37
CA GLN A 184 0.03 -24.26 -0.55
C GLN A 184 0.15 -25.66 -1.10
N TYR A 185 -0.63 -26.60 -0.54
CA TYR A 185 -0.67 -27.97 -1.01
C TYR A 185 -2.14 -28.42 -1.20
N LEU A 186 -2.48 -28.84 -2.43
CA LEU A 186 -3.80 -29.29 -2.82
C LEU A 186 -3.95 -30.79 -2.57
N LEU A 187 -4.97 -31.18 -1.81
CA LEU A 187 -5.35 -32.55 -1.52
C LEU A 187 -6.26 -33.12 -2.61
N ASP A 188 -6.31 -34.47 -2.73
CA ASP A 188 -7.20 -35.16 -3.67
C ASP A 188 -8.68 -34.90 -3.38
N SER A 189 -9.03 -34.56 -2.15
CA SER A 189 -10.37 -34.16 -1.74
C SER A 189 -10.85 -32.81 -2.30
N GLY A 190 -9.97 -32.03 -2.94
CA GLY A 190 -10.23 -30.66 -3.35
C GLY A 190 -10.00 -29.62 -2.23
N SER A 191 -9.66 -30.06 -1.02
CA SER A 191 -9.23 -29.18 0.06
C SER A 191 -7.76 -28.80 -0.11
N ASP A 192 -7.32 -27.71 0.52
CA ASP A 192 -5.92 -27.29 0.51
C ASP A 192 -5.41 -26.97 1.92
N TRP A 193 -4.12 -27.09 2.07
CA TRP A 193 -3.39 -26.62 3.23
C TRP A 193 -2.56 -25.43 2.83
N GLN A 194 -2.61 -24.37 3.63
CA GLN A 194 -1.82 -23.18 3.43
C GLN A 194 -0.92 -22.94 4.63
N PHE A 195 0.31 -22.57 4.34
CA PHE A 195 1.33 -22.21 5.32
C PHE A 195 1.88 -20.82 5.01
N VAL A 196 1.98 -19.99 6.02
CA VAL A 196 2.60 -18.66 5.91
C VAL A 196 3.56 -18.46 7.07
N SER A 197 4.75 -18.02 6.74
CA SER A 197 5.74 -17.57 7.72
C SER A 197 6.23 -16.19 7.33
N VAL A 198 5.96 -15.20 8.16
CA VAL A 198 6.39 -13.81 7.96
C VAL A 198 7.66 -13.57 8.75
N GLN A 199 8.64 -12.98 8.10
CA GLN A 199 9.89 -12.59 8.73
C GLN A 199 9.90 -11.06 8.91
N ARG A 200 10.13 -10.62 10.14
CA ARG A 200 10.26 -9.20 10.50
C ARG A 200 11.53 -8.97 11.31
N ARG A 201 12.02 -7.73 11.28
CA ARG A 201 13.09 -7.24 12.16
C ARG A 201 12.45 -6.71 13.46
N ASP A 202 13.17 -6.87 14.56
CA ASP A 202 12.85 -6.28 15.87
C ASP A 202 13.34 -4.83 15.93
#